data_84a9c89f61e5c5bc17c2af8465d607fd
#
_entry.id   84a9c89f61e5c5bc17c2af8465d607fd
#
_cell.length_a   1.000
_cell.length_b   1.000
_cell.length_c   1.000
_cell.angle_alpha   90.00
_cell.angle_beta   90.00
_cell.angle_gamma   90.00
#
_symmetry.space_group_name_H-M   'P 1'
#
loop_
_entity.id
_entity.type
_entity.pdbx_description
1 polymer ?
#
loop_
_entity_poly.entity_id
_entity_poly.type
_entity_poly.pdbx_seq_one_letter_code
_entity_poly.pdbx_strand_id
1 'polypeptide(L)'
;MPTILDEIVATKRVEIREAKVRTPESEVRAAMESAPPVRDFFAAVSRPGAVRLIAEVKKASPSKGLLRADFDPAEIARTYERHGASAISVLTDERYFQGSLENLRRVRRAVGVPVLRKEFILDPYQVLEARAAGADAVLLIAECLDDRALAELYQSIRALGMTALVELYDPENLPRVLAIGARLIGINNRDLRSFQTDLEHSLRMRRQVPADRALVSESGIRTRADVDRLAAAGVQAMLVGESLVVRPDIGAAVDELLGNA
;
A
#
# COMPACT_ATOMS: atom_id res chain seq x y z
N MET A 1 -22.05 8.69 14.23
CA MET A 1 -22.18 8.85 12.76
C MET A 1 -21.16 7.89 12.12
N PRO A 2 -21.48 7.25 10.99
CA PRO A 2 -20.50 6.44 10.29
C PRO A 2 -19.30 7.29 9.89
N THR A 3 -18.11 6.70 9.96
CA THR A 3 -16.87 7.32 9.50
C THR A 3 -16.75 7.19 7.98
N ILE A 4 -15.83 7.93 7.35
CA ILE A 4 -15.53 7.75 5.94
C ILE A 4 -15.05 6.31 5.64
N LEU A 5 -14.37 5.68 6.58
CA LEU A 5 -13.94 4.29 6.45
C LEU A 5 -15.13 3.33 6.40
N ASP A 6 -16.15 3.55 7.24
CA ASP A 6 -17.38 2.75 7.22
C ASP A 6 -18.12 2.88 5.88
N GLU A 7 -18.17 4.09 5.31
CA GLU A 7 -18.76 4.36 4.00
C GLU A 7 -18.00 3.65 2.87
N ILE A 8 -16.66 3.72 2.90
CA ILE A 8 -15.80 3.03 1.92
C ILE A 8 -16.00 1.52 2.02
N VAL A 9 -15.99 0.95 3.22
CA VAL A 9 -16.20 -0.50 3.45
C VAL A 9 -17.58 -0.94 2.95
N ALA A 10 -18.64 -0.16 3.23
CA ALA A 10 -19.98 -0.46 2.74
C ALA A 10 -20.05 -0.46 1.21
N THR A 11 -19.46 0.54 0.57
CA THR A 11 -19.34 0.63 -0.89
C THR A 11 -18.56 -0.56 -1.45
N LYS A 12 -17.41 -0.88 -0.88
CA LYS A 12 -16.54 -1.97 -1.35
C LYS A 12 -17.25 -3.33 -1.30
N ARG A 13 -18.07 -3.58 -0.29
CA ARG A 13 -18.89 -4.81 -0.23
C ARG A 13 -19.88 -4.93 -1.40
N VAL A 14 -20.40 -3.81 -1.90
CA VAL A 14 -21.26 -3.80 -3.10
C VAL A 14 -20.41 -4.10 -4.35
N GLU A 15 -19.30 -3.37 -4.52
CA GLU A 15 -18.39 -3.54 -5.66
C GLU A 15 -17.88 -4.98 -5.78
N ILE A 16 -17.54 -5.64 -4.67
CA ILE A 16 -17.09 -7.03 -4.65
C ILE A 16 -18.20 -7.97 -5.15
N ARG A 17 -19.46 -7.79 -4.70
CA ARG A 17 -20.58 -8.62 -5.18
C ARG A 17 -20.79 -8.45 -6.69
N GLU A 18 -20.74 -7.23 -7.18
CA GLU A 18 -20.86 -6.93 -8.62
C GLU A 18 -19.70 -7.50 -9.43
N ALA A 19 -18.46 -7.38 -8.89
CA ALA A 19 -17.27 -7.95 -9.52
C ALA A 19 -17.37 -9.48 -9.65
N LYS A 20 -17.81 -10.18 -8.61
CA LYS A 20 -18.02 -11.65 -8.63
C LYS A 20 -19.07 -12.09 -9.65
N VAL A 21 -20.09 -11.27 -9.90
CA VAL A 21 -21.10 -11.56 -10.95
C VAL A 21 -20.52 -11.29 -12.33
N ARG A 22 -19.80 -10.19 -12.52
CA ARG A 22 -19.20 -9.78 -13.80
C ARG A 22 -18.08 -10.72 -14.24
N THR A 23 -17.24 -11.15 -13.30
CA THR A 23 -16.09 -12.03 -13.54
C THR A 23 -16.09 -13.12 -12.48
N PRO A 24 -16.65 -14.31 -12.77
CA PRO A 24 -16.67 -15.42 -11.82
C PRO A 24 -15.28 -15.80 -11.31
N GLU A 25 -15.20 -16.32 -10.08
CA GLU A 25 -13.93 -16.68 -9.45
C GLU A 25 -13.09 -17.67 -10.30
N SER A 26 -13.76 -18.58 -11.02
CA SER A 26 -13.07 -19.51 -11.93
C SER A 26 -12.33 -18.80 -13.06
N GLU A 27 -12.87 -17.70 -13.59
CA GLU A 27 -12.21 -16.89 -14.61
C GLU A 27 -11.00 -16.12 -14.03
N VAL A 28 -11.15 -15.57 -12.81
CA VAL A 28 -10.04 -14.91 -12.12
C VAL A 28 -8.90 -15.90 -11.85
N ARG A 29 -9.23 -17.14 -11.42
CA ARG A 29 -8.25 -18.20 -11.21
C ARG A 29 -7.55 -18.61 -12.50
N ALA A 30 -8.26 -18.74 -13.60
CA ALA A 30 -7.65 -19.00 -14.91
C ALA A 30 -6.71 -17.87 -15.34
N ALA A 31 -7.08 -16.59 -15.09
CA ALA A 31 -6.24 -15.44 -15.40
C ALA A 31 -4.94 -15.42 -14.56
N MET A 32 -4.94 -16.01 -13.36
CA MET A 32 -3.73 -16.12 -12.54
C MET A 32 -2.65 -17.00 -13.16
N GLU A 33 -3.00 -17.99 -13.99
CA GLU A 33 -2.04 -18.88 -14.65
C GLU A 33 -1.12 -18.12 -15.61
N SER A 34 -1.62 -17.05 -16.22
CA SER A 34 -0.86 -16.17 -17.11
C SER A 34 -0.20 -14.97 -16.40
N ALA A 35 -0.44 -14.81 -15.10
CA ALA A 35 0.12 -13.70 -14.35
C ALA A 35 1.64 -13.84 -14.18
N PRO A 36 2.42 -12.75 -14.27
CA PRO A 36 3.88 -12.79 -14.14
C PRO A 36 4.29 -13.34 -12.76
N PRO A 37 5.49 -13.94 -12.63
CA PRO A 37 6.02 -14.39 -11.34
C PRO A 37 6.01 -13.27 -10.30
N VAL A 38 5.72 -13.63 -9.04
CA VAL A 38 5.73 -12.68 -7.92
C VAL A 38 7.18 -12.25 -7.64
N ARG A 39 7.40 -10.94 -7.51
CA ARG A 39 8.67 -10.35 -7.06
C ARG A 39 8.69 -10.26 -5.54
N ASP A 40 9.87 -10.39 -4.94
CA ASP A 40 10.01 -10.32 -3.47
C ASP A 40 9.86 -8.88 -2.96
N PHE A 41 8.62 -8.50 -2.67
CA PHE A 41 8.29 -7.19 -2.11
C PHE A 41 8.91 -7.01 -0.72
N PHE A 42 8.85 -8.07 0.13
CA PHE A 42 9.38 -7.99 1.48
C PHE A 42 10.88 -7.68 1.47
N ALA A 43 11.66 -8.42 0.69
CA ALA A 43 13.10 -8.19 0.59
C ALA A 43 13.43 -6.77 0.05
N ALA A 44 12.63 -6.28 -0.92
CA ALA A 44 12.85 -4.95 -1.49
C ALA A 44 12.69 -3.82 -0.45
N VAL A 45 11.72 -3.94 0.46
CA VAL A 45 11.39 -2.87 1.41
C VAL A 45 12.00 -3.05 2.80
N SER A 46 12.55 -4.25 3.13
CA SER A 46 13.17 -4.52 4.43
C SER A 46 14.71 -4.57 4.40
N ARG A 47 15.32 -4.30 3.23
CA ARG A 47 16.79 -4.30 3.10
C ARG A 47 17.43 -3.28 4.03
N PRO A 48 18.44 -3.67 4.84
CA PRO A 48 19.14 -2.76 5.74
C PRO A 48 19.86 -1.60 5.03
N GLY A 49 20.23 -0.59 5.78
CA GLY A 49 21.13 0.50 5.36
C GLY A 49 20.44 1.83 5.08
N ALA A 50 19.18 1.86 4.64
CA ALA A 50 18.42 3.09 4.43
C ALA A 50 16.93 2.83 4.57
N VAL A 51 16.13 3.85 4.86
CA VAL A 51 14.66 3.78 4.78
C VAL A 51 14.27 3.64 3.32
N ARG A 52 13.58 2.54 2.97
CA ARG A 52 13.18 2.22 1.59
C ARG A 52 11.91 2.97 1.21
N LEU A 53 11.88 3.49 -0.01
CA LEU A 53 10.71 4.18 -0.54
C LEU A 53 9.77 3.21 -1.25
N ILE A 54 8.52 3.14 -0.79
CA ILE A 54 7.36 2.64 -1.52
C ILE A 54 6.66 3.87 -2.09
N ALA A 55 6.85 4.14 -3.38
CA ALA A 55 6.27 5.33 -4.01
C ALA A 55 4.85 5.03 -4.51
N GLU A 56 3.88 5.87 -4.15
CA GLU A 56 2.47 5.63 -4.42
C GLU A 56 1.97 6.35 -5.67
N VAL A 57 1.45 5.58 -6.61
CA VAL A 57 0.75 6.05 -7.81
C VAL A 57 -0.71 6.29 -7.46
N LYS A 58 -1.08 7.57 -7.30
CA LYS A 58 -2.38 8.02 -6.82
C LYS A 58 -2.89 9.22 -7.62
N LYS A 59 -4.08 9.10 -8.24
CA LYS A 59 -4.69 10.15 -9.05
C LYS A 59 -5.48 11.15 -8.22
N ALA A 60 -6.22 10.66 -7.23
CA ALA A 60 -7.10 11.45 -6.38
C ALA A 60 -7.15 10.89 -4.95
N SER A 61 -7.69 11.64 -4.00
CA SER A 61 -8.00 11.18 -2.64
C SER A 61 -9.25 11.86 -2.09
N PRO A 62 -9.97 11.24 -1.13
CA PRO A 62 -11.15 11.84 -0.52
C PRO A 62 -10.88 13.19 0.14
N SER A 63 -9.69 13.37 0.72
CA SER A 63 -9.34 14.58 1.48
C SER A 63 -8.85 15.74 0.61
N LYS A 64 -8.38 15.49 -0.63
CA LYS A 64 -7.74 16.50 -1.50
C LYS A 64 -8.36 16.58 -2.90
N GLY A 65 -9.28 15.67 -3.25
CA GLY A 65 -9.80 15.58 -4.61
C GLY A 65 -8.75 15.13 -5.62
N LEU A 66 -8.79 15.67 -6.81
CA LEU A 66 -7.85 15.39 -7.90
C LEU A 66 -6.46 15.93 -7.55
N LEU A 67 -5.45 15.06 -7.54
CA LEU A 67 -4.05 15.41 -7.24
C LEU A 67 -3.24 15.69 -8.51
N ARG A 68 -3.52 14.95 -9.60
CA ARG A 68 -2.79 15.09 -10.85
C ARG A 68 -3.73 14.92 -12.06
N ALA A 69 -3.85 15.93 -12.89
CA ALA A 69 -4.72 15.92 -14.08
C ALA A 69 -4.10 15.11 -15.22
N ASP A 70 -2.80 15.28 -15.47
CA ASP A 70 -1.98 14.57 -16.46
C ASP A 70 -1.50 13.19 -15.92
N PHE A 71 -2.43 12.35 -15.47
CA PHE A 71 -2.12 11.11 -14.80
C PHE A 71 -1.86 9.97 -15.78
N ASP A 72 -0.60 9.60 -15.95
CA ASP A 72 -0.19 8.32 -16.55
C ASP A 72 0.48 7.44 -15.49
N PRO A 73 -0.17 6.35 -15.02
CA PRO A 73 0.35 5.52 -13.94
C PRO A 73 1.66 4.82 -14.29
N ALA A 74 1.85 4.47 -15.57
CA ALA A 74 3.07 3.78 -16.01
C ALA A 74 4.27 4.74 -16.05
N GLU A 75 4.08 5.97 -16.54
CA GLU A 75 5.17 6.94 -16.59
C GLU A 75 5.55 7.46 -15.20
N ILE A 76 4.56 7.70 -14.34
CA ILE A 76 4.81 8.03 -12.93
C ILE A 76 5.63 6.93 -12.25
N ALA A 77 5.24 5.67 -12.44
CA ALA A 77 5.94 4.53 -11.83
C ALA A 77 7.38 4.37 -12.35
N ARG A 78 7.61 4.54 -13.68
CA ARG A 78 8.97 4.54 -14.25
C ARG A 78 9.83 5.66 -13.66
N THR A 79 9.24 6.84 -13.49
CA THR A 79 9.96 7.97 -12.88
C THR A 79 10.33 7.64 -11.43
N TYR A 80 9.42 7.11 -10.63
CA TYR A 80 9.70 6.67 -9.28
C TYR A 80 10.83 5.63 -9.23
N GLU A 81 10.79 4.62 -10.10
CA GLU A 81 11.83 3.58 -10.16
C GLU A 81 13.20 4.15 -10.54
N ARG A 82 13.27 5.00 -11.58
CA ARG A 82 14.52 5.65 -12.03
C ARG A 82 15.19 6.48 -10.92
N HIS A 83 14.38 7.07 -10.04
CA HIS A 83 14.84 7.92 -8.93
C HIS A 83 14.97 7.19 -7.58
N GLY A 84 14.91 5.84 -7.59
CA GLY A 84 15.32 5.03 -6.43
C GLY A 84 14.18 4.49 -5.57
N ALA A 85 12.92 4.53 -6.03
CA ALA A 85 11.86 3.79 -5.35
C ALA A 85 12.16 2.30 -5.32
N SER A 86 12.05 1.69 -4.14
CA SER A 86 12.29 0.25 -3.93
C SER A 86 11.08 -0.61 -4.27
N ALA A 87 9.89 -0.01 -4.26
CA ALA A 87 8.62 -0.63 -4.65
C ALA A 87 7.62 0.45 -5.06
N ILE A 88 6.58 0.05 -5.80
CA ILE A 88 5.49 0.93 -6.22
C ILE A 88 4.19 0.48 -5.55
N SER A 89 3.46 1.42 -4.94
CA SER A 89 2.09 1.23 -4.47
C SER A 89 1.12 1.80 -5.50
N VAL A 90 0.07 1.04 -5.87
CA VAL A 90 -0.92 1.48 -6.86
C VAL A 90 -2.30 1.45 -6.24
N LEU A 91 -2.95 2.62 -6.16
CA LEU A 91 -4.36 2.72 -5.77
C LEU A 91 -5.23 2.04 -6.83
N THR A 92 -6.08 1.10 -6.40
CA THR A 92 -7.04 0.43 -7.29
C THR A 92 -8.49 0.75 -6.96
N ASP A 93 -8.77 1.43 -5.85
CA ASP A 93 -10.11 1.92 -5.55
C ASP A 93 -10.55 2.97 -6.59
N GLU A 94 -11.70 2.72 -7.24
CA GLU A 94 -12.20 3.58 -8.33
C GLU A 94 -12.93 4.80 -7.80
N ARG A 95 -13.85 4.58 -6.86
CA ARG A 95 -14.80 5.61 -6.43
C ARG A 95 -14.15 6.75 -5.65
N TYR A 96 -13.26 6.44 -4.73
CA TYR A 96 -12.67 7.42 -3.81
C TYR A 96 -11.29 7.89 -4.23
N PHE A 97 -10.55 7.09 -5.01
CA PHE A 97 -9.17 7.40 -5.40
C PHE A 97 -8.96 7.49 -6.92
N GLN A 98 -10.00 7.27 -7.73
CA GLN A 98 -9.92 7.22 -9.20
C GLN A 98 -8.82 6.25 -9.69
N GLY A 99 -8.61 5.17 -8.95
CA GLY A 99 -7.71 4.08 -9.28
C GLY A 99 -8.35 3.05 -10.21
N SER A 100 -7.63 1.96 -10.51
CA SER A 100 -8.18 0.77 -11.17
C SER A 100 -7.20 -0.39 -11.15
N LEU A 101 -7.69 -1.62 -11.31
CA LEU A 101 -6.84 -2.79 -11.55
C LEU A 101 -6.04 -2.67 -12.85
N GLU A 102 -6.55 -1.95 -13.87
CA GLU A 102 -5.80 -1.73 -15.10
C GLU A 102 -4.59 -0.82 -14.87
N ASN A 103 -4.69 0.17 -14.00
CA ASN A 103 -3.53 0.97 -13.59
C ASN A 103 -2.44 0.08 -12.97
N LEU A 104 -2.82 -0.87 -12.13
CA LEU A 104 -1.88 -1.82 -11.53
C LEU A 104 -1.21 -2.69 -12.60
N ARG A 105 -1.98 -3.23 -13.57
CA ARG A 105 -1.42 -4.00 -14.71
C ARG A 105 -0.44 -3.17 -15.54
N ARG A 106 -0.80 -1.92 -15.85
CA ARG A 106 0.06 -0.98 -16.60
C ARG A 106 1.37 -0.71 -15.85
N VAL A 107 1.30 -0.43 -14.56
CA VAL A 107 2.48 -0.22 -13.71
C VAL A 107 3.33 -1.49 -13.67
N ARG A 108 2.72 -2.65 -13.40
CA ARG A 108 3.43 -3.93 -13.28
C ARG A 108 4.24 -4.28 -14.53
N ARG A 109 3.70 -3.95 -15.72
CA ARG A 109 4.41 -4.12 -17.01
C ARG A 109 5.53 -3.09 -17.22
N ALA A 110 5.42 -1.92 -16.59
CA ALA A 110 6.29 -0.78 -16.85
C ALA A 110 7.57 -0.74 -16.01
N VAL A 111 7.57 -1.40 -14.84
CA VAL A 111 8.68 -1.34 -13.87
C VAL A 111 9.23 -2.72 -13.53
N GLY A 112 10.50 -2.78 -13.09
CA GLY A 112 11.16 -3.98 -12.58
C GLY A 112 11.00 -4.17 -11.07
N VAL A 113 10.76 -3.11 -10.30
CA VAL A 113 10.53 -3.16 -8.85
C VAL A 113 9.17 -3.80 -8.51
N PRO A 114 8.99 -4.40 -7.31
CA PRO A 114 7.73 -5.02 -6.93
C PRO A 114 6.60 -4.01 -6.73
N VAL A 115 5.36 -4.49 -6.94
CA VAL A 115 4.15 -3.65 -6.97
C VAL A 115 3.15 -4.10 -5.91
N LEU A 116 2.69 -3.16 -5.08
CA LEU A 116 1.66 -3.32 -4.06
C LEU A 116 0.28 -2.90 -4.63
N ARG A 117 -0.73 -3.77 -4.50
CA ARG A 117 -2.13 -3.36 -4.62
C ARG A 117 -2.57 -2.62 -3.37
N LYS A 118 -2.77 -1.31 -3.47
CA LYS A 118 -3.32 -0.45 -2.40
C LYS A 118 -4.83 -0.37 -2.59
N GLU A 119 -5.58 -1.07 -1.74
CA GLU A 119 -7.03 -1.30 -1.86
C GLU A 119 -7.62 -1.65 -0.50
N PHE A 120 -8.93 -1.47 -0.33
CA PHE A 120 -9.68 -1.97 0.81
C PHE A 120 -10.06 -3.45 0.56
N ILE A 121 -9.19 -4.34 1.03
CA ILE A 121 -9.35 -5.79 0.83
C ILE A 121 -10.21 -6.37 1.95
N LEU A 122 -11.38 -6.90 1.57
CA LEU A 122 -12.39 -7.42 2.49
C LEU A 122 -12.79 -8.89 2.18
N ASP A 123 -12.34 -9.42 1.04
CA ASP A 123 -12.80 -10.72 0.52
C ASP A 123 -11.65 -11.43 -0.21
N PRO A 124 -11.51 -12.77 -0.05
CA PRO A 124 -10.49 -13.55 -0.77
C PRO A 124 -10.51 -13.39 -2.29
N TYR A 125 -11.68 -13.11 -2.88
CA TYR A 125 -11.82 -12.83 -4.30
C TYR A 125 -10.90 -11.68 -4.75
N GLN A 126 -10.79 -10.59 -3.94
CA GLN A 126 -9.90 -9.48 -4.26
C GLN A 126 -8.42 -9.87 -4.20
N VAL A 127 -8.05 -10.87 -3.39
CA VAL A 127 -6.68 -11.40 -3.34
C VAL A 127 -6.35 -12.15 -4.64
N LEU A 128 -7.32 -12.92 -5.18
CA LEU A 128 -7.18 -13.56 -6.50
C LEU A 128 -7.05 -12.52 -7.62
N GLU A 129 -7.91 -11.47 -7.61
CA GLU A 129 -7.80 -10.36 -8.56
C GLU A 129 -6.42 -9.69 -8.52
N ALA A 130 -5.90 -9.45 -7.31
CA ALA A 130 -4.57 -8.86 -7.13
C ALA A 130 -3.49 -9.72 -7.80
N ARG A 131 -3.52 -11.02 -7.56
CA ARG A 131 -2.58 -11.97 -8.16
C ARG A 131 -2.73 -12.02 -9.68
N ALA A 132 -3.96 -12.09 -10.19
CA ALA A 132 -4.26 -12.09 -11.62
C ALA A 132 -3.84 -10.79 -12.32
N ALA A 133 -3.90 -9.65 -11.62
CA ALA A 133 -3.41 -8.37 -12.11
C ALA A 133 -1.88 -8.22 -12.03
N GLY A 134 -1.17 -9.18 -11.40
CA GLY A 134 0.28 -9.19 -11.28
C GLY A 134 0.82 -8.46 -10.06
N ALA A 135 0.01 -8.23 -9.02
CA ALA A 135 0.52 -7.68 -7.76
C ALA A 135 1.55 -8.61 -7.11
N ASP A 136 2.55 -8.01 -6.48
CA ASP A 136 3.59 -8.69 -5.70
C ASP A 136 3.29 -8.62 -4.19
N ALA A 137 2.50 -7.61 -3.80
CA ALA A 137 2.01 -7.42 -2.44
C ALA A 137 0.57 -6.91 -2.42
N VAL A 138 -0.11 -7.11 -1.29
CA VAL A 138 -1.50 -6.70 -1.06
C VAL A 138 -1.59 -6.03 0.31
N LEU A 139 -2.35 -4.93 0.38
CA LEU A 139 -2.66 -4.24 1.63
C LEU A 139 -3.78 -4.97 2.38
N LEU A 140 -3.63 -5.10 3.69
CA LEU A 140 -4.71 -5.39 4.62
C LEU A 140 -4.79 -4.27 5.65
N ILE A 141 -5.98 -3.73 5.90
CA ILE A 141 -6.22 -2.67 6.90
C ILE A 141 -6.89 -3.31 8.10
N ALA A 142 -6.21 -3.32 9.25
CA ALA A 142 -6.69 -4.00 10.44
C ALA A 142 -8.04 -3.44 10.91
N GLU A 143 -8.25 -2.13 10.82
CA GLU A 143 -9.50 -1.47 11.20
C GLU A 143 -10.72 -1.88 10.37
N CYS A 144 -10.51 -2.45 9.16
CA CYS A 144 -11.59 -2.88 8.27
C CYS A 144 -12.01 -4.34 8.46
N LEU A 145 -11.26 -5.13 9.25
CA LEU A 145 -11.37 -6.59 9.30
C LEU A 145 -11.54 -7.06 10.74
N ASP A 146 -12.39 -8.05 10.98
CA ASP A 146 -12.36 -8.81 12.21
C ASP A 146 -11.17 -9.79 12.25
N ASP A 147 -10.94 -10.45 13.39
CA ASP A 147 -9.78 -11.33 13.59
C ASP A 147 -9.74 -12.50 12.61
N ARG A 148 -10.92 -13.07 12.31
CA ARG A 148 -11.06 -14.19 11.39
C ARG A 148 -10.73 -13.76 9.96
N ALA A 149 -11.36 -12.68 9.48
CA ALA A 149 -11.12 -12.16 8.12
C ALA A 149 -9.67 -11.74 7.93
N LEU A 150 -9.07 -11.07 8.93
CA LEU A 150 -7.66 -10.65 8.89
C LEU A 150 -6.73 -11.88 8.74
N ALA A 151 -6.97 -12.94 9.53
CA ALA A 151 -6.16 -14.17 9.47
C ALA A 151 -6.36 -14.91 8.14
N GLU A 152 -7.60 -15.09 7.67
CA GLU A 152 -7.93 -15.77 6.42
C GLU A 152 -7.31 -15.04 5.20
N LEU A 153 -7.44 -13.72 5.12
CA LEU A 153 -6.87 -12.91 4.04
C LEU A 153 -5.34 -12.91 4.06
N TYR A 154 -4.74 -12.79 5.26
CA TYR A 154 -3.29 -12.88 5.41
C TYR A 154 -2.73 -14.20 4.89
N GLN A 155 -3.36 -15.33 5.26
CA GLN A 155 -2.96 -16.66 4.79
C GLN A 155 -3.19 -16.80 3.26
N SER A 156 -4.30 -16.29 2.74
CA SER A 156 -4.60 -16.34 1.31
C SER A 156 -3.55 -15.60 0.47
N ILE A 157 -3.11 -14.41 0.92
CA ILE A 157 -2.06 -13.63 0.25
C ILE A 157 -0.75 -14.43 0.24
N ARG A 158 -0.37 -15.01 1.39
CA ARG A 158 0.86 -15.80 1.51
C ARG A 158 0.83 -17.08 0.68
N ALA A 159 -0.31 -17.76 0.63
CA ALA A 159 -0.48 -18.99 -0.15
C ALA A 159 -0.26 -18.74 -1.66
N LEU A 160 -0.53 -17.54 -2.14
CA LEU A 160 -0.26 -17.12 -3.52
C LEU A 160 1.16 -16.55 -3.73
N GLY A 161 2.05 -16.66 -2.73
CA GLY A 161 3.43 -16.18 -2.80
C GLY A 161 3.58 -14.66 -2.67
N MET A 162 2.50 -13.91 -2.46
CA MET A 162 2.55 -12.46 -2.31
C MET A 162 2.89 -12.03 -0.87
N THR A 163 3.37 -10.79 -0.72
CA THR A 163 3.59 -10.17 0.58
C THR A 163 2.32 -9.46 1.06
N ALA A 164 1.91 -9.68 2.32
CA ALA A 164 0.88 -8.85 2.95
C ALA A 164 1.55 -7.67 3.68
N LEU A 165 1.18 -6.44 3.32
CA LEU A 165 1.41 -5.24 4.12
C LEU A 165 0.19 -5.06 5.02
N VAL A 166 0.35 -5.24 6.34
CA VAL A 166 -0.76 -5.13 7.29
C VAL A 166 -0.69 -3.76 7.94
N GLU A 167 -1.58 -2.87 7.48
CA GLU A 167 -1.70 -1.49 7.96
C GLU A 167 -2.56 -1.42 9.21
N LEU A 168 -2.17 -0.58 10.17
CA LEU A 168 -2.97 -0.19 11.31
C LEU A 168 -2.71 1.29 11.70
N TYR A 169 -3.72 1.91 12.30
CA TYR A 169 -3.62 3.21 12.96
C TYR A 169 -3.74 3.05 14.49
N ASP A 170 -4.80 2.38 14.97
CA ASP A 170 -5.03 2.21 16.41
C ASP A 170 -4.05 1.18 17.01
N PRO A 171 -3.28 1.57 18.06
CA PRO A 171 -2.33 0.66 18.72
C PRO A 171 -2.98 -0.61 19.27
N GLU A 172 -4.27 -0.57 19.56
CA GLU A 172 -5.06 -1.71 20.05
C GLU A 172 -5.12 -2.86 19.02
N ASN A 173 -4.91 -2.58 17.72
CA ASN A 173 -4.84 -3.59 16.68
C ASN A 173 -3.49 -4.33 16.64
N LEU A 174 -2.43 -3.78 17.23
CA LEU A 174 -1.10 -4.38 17.14
C LEU A 174 -1.06 -5.84 17.65
N PRO A 175 -1.65 -6.21 18.80
CA PRO A 175 -1.63 -7.58 19.28
C PRO A 175 -2.22 -8.58 18.26
N ARG A 176 -3.35 -8.27 17.64
CA ARG A 176 -4.00 -9.16 16.65
C ARG A 176 -3.19 -9.25 15.34
N VAL A 177 -2.56 -8.15 14.92
CA VAL A 177 -1.65 -8.13 13.76
C VAL A 177 -0.41 -8.98 14.01
N LEU A 178 0.13 -8.95 15.23
CA LEU A 178 1.24 -9.83 15.61
C LEU A 178 0.81 -11.30 15.72
N ALA A 179 -0.39 -11.58 16.23
CA ALA A 179 -0.92 -12.92 16.41
C ALA A 179 -1.07 -13.70 15.08
N ILE A 180 -1.42 -13.03 13.97
CA ILE A 180 -1.46 -13.67 12.64
C ILE A 180 -0.07 -13.90 12.03
N GLY A 181 1.01 -13.48 12.70
CA GLY A 181 2.38 -13.61 12.24
C GLY A 181 2.78 -12.59 11.17
N ALA A 182 2.16 -11.40 11.13
CA ALA A 182 2.50 -10.35 10.17
C ALA A 182 3.98 -9.97 10.25
N ARG A 183 4.69 -10.04 9.12
CA ARG A 183 6.12 -9.73 9.01
C ARG A 183 6.39 -8.30 8.59
N LEU A 184 5.47 -7.71 7.81
CA LEU A 184 5.53 -6.34 7.32
C LEU A 184 4.31 -5.58 7.85
N ILE A 185 4.55 -4.60 8.70
CA ILE A 185 3.52 -3.84 9.42
C ILE A 185 3.56 -2.39 8.96
N GLY A 186 2.44 -1.89 8.49
CA GLY A 186 2.23 -0.49 8.12
C GLY A 186 1.67 0.30 9.28
N ILE A 187 2.26 1.44 9.60
CA ILE A 187 1.71 2.39 10.56
C ILE A 187 1.25 3.63 9.81
N ASN A 188 -0.07 3.77 9.72
CA ASN A 188 -0.66 4.95 9.11
C ASN A 188 -0.62 6.13 10.10
N ASN A 189 0.10 7.19 9.76
CA ASN A 189 0.17 8.40 10.57
C ASN A 189 -1.09 9.27 10.43
N ARG A 190 -1.99 8.92 9.51
CA ARG A 190 -3.25 9.64 9.31
C ARG A 190 -4.38 8.92 10.04
N ASP A 191 -5.00 9.60 10.98
CA ASP A 191 -6.28 9.15 11.55
C ASP A 191 -7.36 9.26 10.47
N LEU A 192 -7.95 8.13 10.09
CA LEU A 192 -8.99 8.09 9.06
C LEU A 192 -10.34 8.67 9.52
N ARG A 193 -10.49 8.97 10.81
CA ARG A 193 -11.68 9.62 11.37
C ARG A 193 -11.60 11.14 11.31
N SER A 194 -10.41 11.70 11.58
CA SER A 194 -10.18 13.16 11.66
C SER A 194 -9.36 13.72 10.50
N PHE A 195 -8.73 12.86 9.69
CA PHE A 195 -7.74 13.17 8.64
C PHE A 195 -6.49 13.90 9.15
N GLN A 196 -6.32 14.04 10.46
CA GLN A 196 -5.09 14.57 11.03
C GLN A 196 -3.93 13.62 10.82
N THR A 197 -2.76 14.17 10.58
CA THR A 197 -1.54 13.39 10.31
C THR A 197 -0.46 13.78 11.31
N ASP A 198 0.10 12.77 12.01
CA ASP A 198 1.15 12.92 13.01
C ASP A 198 2.26 11.90 12.80
N LEU A 199 3.42 12.32 12.30
CA LEU A 199 4.58 11.44 12.07
C LEU A 199 5.11 10.80 13.37
N GLU A 200 4.92 11.47 14.52
CA GLU A 200 5.29 10.91 15.84
C GLU A 200 4.57 9.59 16.13
N HIS A 201 3.43 9.35 15.47
CA HIS A 201 2.69 8.10 15.65
C HIS A 201 3.53 6.89 15.25
N SER A 202 4.14 6.89 14.05
CA SER A 202 5.07 5.82 13.64
C SER A 202 6.25 5.67 14.60
N LEU A 203 6.81 6.78 15.12
CA LEU A 203 7.93 6.74 16.04
C LEU A 203 7.56 6.12 17.39
N ARG A 204 6.36 6.42 17.90
CA ARG A 204 5.80 5.78 19.11
C ARG A 204 5.53 4.31 18.89
N MET A 205 4.92 3.95 17.75
CA MET A 205 4.56 2.57 17.42
C MET A 205 5.80 1.69 17.20
N ARG A 206 6.89 2.23 16.62
CA ARG A 206 8.15 1.47 16.43
C ARG A 206 8.66 0.85 17.73
N ARG A 207 8.46 1.52 18.87
CA ARG A 207 8.89 1.02 20.19
C ARG A 207 8.09 -0.20 20.68
N GLN A 208 6.88 -0.41 20.12
CA GLN A 208 5.96 -1.47 20.50
C GLN A 208 6.04 -2.66 19.52
N VAL A 209 6.45 -2.41 18.27
CA VAL A 209 6.59 -3.45 17.24
C VAL A 209 7.90 -4.23 17.49
N PRO A 210 7.87 -5.58 17.57
CA PRO A 210 9.06 -6.40 17.74
C PRO A 210 10.14 -6.12 16.68
N ALA A 211 11.42 -6.24 17.06
CA ALA A 211 12.55 -5.91 16.20
C ALA A 211 12.68 -6.85 14.97
N ASP A 212 12.12 -8.04 15.04
CA ASP A 212 12.08 -9.02 13.95
C ASP A 212 10.97 -8.75 12.91
N ARG A 213 10.19 -7.67 13.09
CA ARG A 213 9.17 -7.21 12.15
C ARG A 213 9.65 -5.96 11.43
N ALA A 214 9.43 -5.93 10.11
CA ALA A 214 9.70 -4.73 9.32
C ALA A 214 8.50 -3.76 9.45
N LEU A 215 8.82 -2.47 9.63
CA LEU A 215 7.83 -1.41 9.78
C LEU A 215 7.88 -0.47 8.58
N VAL A 216 6.70 -0.17 8.04
CA VAL A 216 6.47 0.86 7.02
C VAL A 216 5.75 2.03 7.68
N SER A 217 6.27 3.25 7.57
CA SER A 217 5.58 4.47 7.97
C SER A 217 4.80 5.02 6.78
N GLU A 218 3.52 5.30 6.97
CA GLU A 218 2.62 5.77 5.90
C GLU A 218 1.99 7.12 6.26
N SER A 219 1.84 7.99 5.29
CA SER A 219 1.29 9.35 5.42
C SER A 219 2.19 10.34 6.18
N GLY A 220 2.12 11.62 5.80
CA GLY A 220 2.75 12.72 6.52
C GLY A 220 4.25 12.91 6.29
N ILE A 221 4.88 12.11 5.45
CA ILE A 221 6.30 12.19 5.13
C ILE A 221 6.48 13.15 3.95
N ARG A 222 7.27 14.22 4.12
CA ARG A 222 7.38 15.30 3.15
C ARG A 222 8.80 15.76 2.87
N THR A 223 9.70 15.59 3.81
CA THR A 223 11.05 16.15 3.77
C THR A 223 12.11 15.10 4.07
N ARG A 224 13.35 15.36 3.67
CA ARG A 224 14.50 14.54 4.05
C ARG A 224 14.63 14.42 5.57
N ALA A 225 14.37 15.48 6.31
CA ALA A 225 14.40 15.46 7.78
C ALA A 225 13.41 14.45 8.38
N ASP A 226 12.22 14.27 7.76
CA ASP A 226 11.27 13.24 8.17
C ASP A 226 11.85 11.83 7.96
N VAL A 227 12.53 11.62 6.82
CA VAL A 227 13.20 10.35 6.51
C VAL A 227 14.31 10.05 7.51
N ASP A 228 15.12 11.05 7.85
CA ASP A 228 16.21 10.90 8.83
C ASP A 228 15.67 10.55 10.22
N ARG A 229 14.55 11.13 10.62
CA ARG A 229 13.85 10.77 11.88
C ARG A 229 13.35 9.32 11.88
N LEU A 230 12.77 8.87 10.76
CA LEU A 230 12.33 7.47 10.59
C LEU A 230 13.53 6.51 10.64
N ALA A 231 14.64 6.88 9.97
CA ALA A 231 15.88 6.10 9.99
C ALA A 231 16.45 5.97 11.41
N ALA A 232 16.52 7.08 12.14
CA ALA A 232 17.02 7.11 13.53
C ALA A 232 16.13 6.25 14.46
N ALA A 233 14.84 6.14 14.19
CA ALA A 233 13.92 5.29 14.94
C ALA A 233 13.98 3.79 14.53
N GLY A 234 14.73 3.45 13.48
CA GLY A 234 14.83 2.06 12.98
C GLY A 234 13.59 1.61 12.20
N VAL A 235 12.95 2.51 11.46
CA VAL A 235 11.90 2.20 10.48
C VAL A 235 12.53 1.72 9.18
N GLN A 236 12.03 0.62 8.58
CA GLN A 236 12.64 0.01 7.41
C GLN A 236 12.19 0.65 6.10
N ALA A 237 10.92 1.07 6.01
CA ALA A 237 10.39 1.67 4.79
C ALA A 237 9.39 2.79 5.08
N MET A 238 9.12 3.59 4.07
CA MET A 238 8.10 4.62 4.06
C MET A 238 7.22 4.48 2.80
N LEU A 239 5.93 4.73 2.93
CA LEU A 239 5.00 4.80 1.82
C LEU A 239 4.60 6.27 1.60
N VAL A 240 4.94 6.81 0.43
CA VAL A 240 4.79 8.23 0.10
C VAL A 240 4.11 8.40 -1.24
N GLY A 241 3.05 9.19 -1.29
CA GLY A 241 2.28 9.47 -2.50
C GLY A 241 2.02 10.95 -2.71
N GLU A 242 1.19 11.55 -1.85
CA GLU A 242 0.68 12.90 -2.03
C GLU A 242 1.79 13.94 -2.23
N SER A 243 2.81 13.95 -1.37
CA SER A 243 3.91 14.91 -1.44
C SER A 243 4.80 14.78 -2.68
N LEU A 244 4.76 13.64 -3.37
CA LEU A 244 5.51 13.39 -4.60
C LEU A 244 4.65 13.70 -5.84
N VAL A 245 3.43 13.14 -5.91
CA VAL A 245 2.61 13.17 -7.14
C VAL A 245 2.12 14.57 -7.50
N VAL A 246 2.00 15.47 -6.53
CA VAL A 246 1.57 16.87 -6.75
C VAL A 246 2.70 17.77 -7.29
N ARG A 247 3.95 17.32 -7.24
CA ARG A 247 5.09 18.12 -7.69
C ARG A 247 5.13 18.18 -9.22
N PRO A 248 5.47 19.32 -9.83
CA PRO A 248 5.66 19.41 -11.27
C PRO A 248 6.70 18.41 -11.78
N ASP A 249 7.86 18.35 -11.12
CA ASP A 249 8.91 17.35 -11.34
C ASP A 249 8.88 16.30 -10.23
N ILE A 250 8.32 15.14 -10.56
CA ILE A 250 8.20 14.00 -9.64
C ILE A 250 9.58 13.40 -9.34
N GLY A 251 10.48 13.36 -10.33
CA GLY A 251 11.82 12.80 -10.18
C GLY A 251 12.65 13.60 -9.18
N ALA A 252 12.70 14.92 -9.37
CA ALA A 252 13.37 15.83 -8.45
C ALA A 252 12.79 15.74 -7.02
N ALA A 253 11.47 15.55 -6.88
CA ALA A 253 10.84 15.38 -5.57
C ALA A 253 11.27 14.09 -4.87
N VAL A 254 11.48 13.01 -5.61
CA VAL A 254 12.01 11.75 -5.06
C VAL A 254 13.46 11.91 -4.65
N ASP A 255 14.29 12.54 -5.50
CA ASP A 255 15.71 12.77 -5.21
C ASP A 255 15.89 13.64 -3.95
N GLU A 256 15.12 14.72 -3.84
CA GLU A 256 15.09 15.58 -2.64
C GLU A 256 14.72 14.78 -1.39
N LEU A 257 13.69 13.94 -1.46
CA LEU A 257 13.22 13.13 -0.34
C LEU A 257 14.27 12.09 0.07
N LEU A 258 14.92 11.42 -0.89
CA LEU A 258 15.92 10.39 -0.64
C LEU A 258 17.31 10.96 -0.33
N GLY A 259 17.55 12.25 -0.59
CA GLY A 259 18.86 12.90 -0.42
C GLY A 259 19.86 12.52 -1.51
N ASN A 260 19.36 12.30 -2.74
CA ASN A 260 20.16 12.01 -3.94
C ASN A 260 20.46 13.29 -4.76
N ALA A 261 19.98 14.44 -4.29
CA ALA A 261 20.13 15.73 -4.96
C ALA A 261 21.47 16.41 -4.61
#